data_207003697604be289311b8f65c90f8e8
#
_entry.id   207003697604be289311b8f65c90f8e8
#
_cell.length_a   1.000
_cell.length_b   1.000
_cell.length_c   1.000
_cell.angle_alpha   90.00
_cell.angle_beta   90.00
_cell.angle_gamma   90.00
#
_symmetry.space_group_name_H-M   'P 1'
#
loop_
_entity.id
_entity.type
_entity.pdbx_description
1 polymer ?
#
loop_
_entity_poly.entity_id
_entity_poly.type
_entity_poly.pdbx_seq_one_letter_code
_entity_poly.pdbx_strand_id
1 'polypeptide(L)'
;MYYGEILIRLAIAVFAGGAIGYEREYKNRPAGFRTHILVCIGACVIALIQVNMNEEIIRRALSDPRLADILRADYGRLSAQVISGIGFLGAGTIIHTKGSIKGLTTAATLWLVACLGLAIGYGYYVISLASLIICVIVLISLKKIQDKLFHSGANIKLEV
;
A
#
# COMPACT_ATOMS: atom_id res chain seq x y z
N MET A 1 12.35 8.15 18.63
CA MET A 1 10.88 7.97 18.50
C MET A 1 10.30 7.35 19.77
N TYR A 2 9.12 7.79 20.27
CA TYR A 2 8.50 7.23 21.48
C TYR A 2 7.77 5.91 21.16
N TYR A 3 7.79 4.95 22.10
CA TYR A 3 7.13 3.64 21.92
C TYR A 3 5.64 3.75 21.58
N GLY A 4 4.94 4.73 22.18
CA GLY A 4 3.53 4.99 21.88
C GLY A 4 3.28 5.39 20.42
N GLU A 5 4.18 6.14 19.82
CA GLU A 5 4.07 6.56 18.43
C GLU A 5 4.22 5.37 17.45
N ILE A 6 5.12 4.44 17.77
CA ILE A 6 5.27 3.20 16.99
C ILE A 6 3.96 2.40 16.99
N LEU A 7 3.37 2.21 18.19
CA LEU A 7 2.13 1.45 18.32
C LEU A 7 0.96 2.12 17.58
N ILE A 8 0.86 3.45 17.66
CA ILE A 8 -0.18 4.21 16.95
C ILE A 8 -0.03 4.04 15.44
N ARG A 9 1.18 4.19 14.87
CA ARG A 9 1.43 4.02 13.44
C ARG A 9 1.10 2.61 12.98
N LEU A 10 1.47 1.59 13.74
CA LEU A 10 1.12 0.20 13.44
C LEU A 10 -0.39 -0.03 13.49
N ALA A 11 -1.09 0.53 14.49
CA ALA A 11 -2.55 0.43 14.58
C ALA A 11 -3.24 1.11 13.39
N ILE A 12 -2.77 2.29 12.96
CA ILE A 12 -3.27 2.97 11.75
C ILE A 12 -3.01 2.12 10.51
N ALA A 13 -1.85 1.46 10.40
CA ALA A 13 -1.54 0.58 9.28
C ALA A 13 -2.46 -0.65 9.24
N VAL A 14 -2.80 -1.24 10.40
CA VAL A 14 -3.81 -2.31 10.51
C VAL A 14 -5.15 -1.84 9.98
N PHE A 15 -5.59 -0.65 10.43
CA PHE A 15 -6.88 -0.09 10.00
C PHE A 15 -6.91 0.21 8.50
N ALA A 16 -5.87 0.85 7.97
CA ALA A 16 -5.79 1.21 6.55
C ALA A 16 -5.75 -0.03 5.64
N GLY A 17 -4.90 -1.01 5.96
CA GLY A 17 -4.84 -2.28 5.26
C GLY A 17 -6.14 -3.07 5.38
N GLY A 18 -6.76 -3.05 6.57
CA GLY A 18 -8.03 -3.70 6.85
C GLY A 18 -9.20 -3.10 6.05
N ALA A 19 -9.27 -1.78 5.93
CA ALA A 19 -10.34 -1.11 5.19
C ALA A 19 -10.37 -1.53 3.71
N ILE A 20 -9.20 -1.56 3.06
CA ILE A 20 -9.08 -2.02 1.68
C ILE A 20 -9.29 -3.53 1.59
N GLY A 21 -8.64 -4.30 2.47
CA GLY A 21 -8.73 -5.75 2.48
C GLY A 21 -10.14 -6.28 2.74
N TYR A 22 -10.93 -5.60 3.56
CA TYR A 22 -12.33 -5.94 3.81
C TYR A 22 -13.17 -5.87 2.54
N GLU A 23 -13.04 -4.78 1.76
CA GLU A 23 -13.73 -4.65 0.47
C GLU A 23 -13.32 -5.78 -0.50
N ARG A 24 -12.02 -6.13 -0.52
CA ARG A 24 -11.50 -7.19 -1.39
C ARG A 24 -12.03 -8.57 -1.01
N GLU A 25 -12.04 -8.89 0.30
CA GLU A 25 -12.58 -10.14 0.82
C GLU A 25 -14.09 -10.25 0.61
N TYR A 26 -14.83 -9.18 0.89
CA TYR A 26 -16.27 -9.13 0.66
C TYR A 26 -16.66 -9.40 -0.81
N LYS A 27 -15.79 -9.01 -1.76
CA LYS A 27 -15.97 -9.27 -3.19
C LYS A 27 -15.31 -10.58 -3.67
N ASN A 28 -14.89 -11.47 -2.77
CA ASN A 28 -14.24 -12.75 -3.09
C ASN A 28 -13.04 -12.59 -4.04
N ARG A 29 -12.14 -11.62 -3.76
CA ARG A 29 -10.93 -11.39 -4.54
C ARG A 29 -9.75 -12.20 -3.99
N PRO A 30 -8.74 -12.56 -4.83
CA PRO A 30 -7.63 -13.45 -4.43
C PRO A 30 -6.86 -13.02 -3.18
N ALA A 31 -6.59 -11.72 -3.00
CA ALA A 31 -6.01 -11.17 -1.79
C ALA A 31 -7.10 -10.44 -0.98
N GLY A 32 -7.38 -10.91 0.23
CA GLY A 32 -8.41 -10.40 1.12
C GLY A 32 -7.87 -9.60 2.31
N PHE A 33 -8.64 -9.62 3.40
CA PHE A 33 -8.43 -8.84 4.61
C PHE A 33 -7.04 -9.02 5.22
N ARG A 34 -6.66 -10.28 5.50
CA ARG A 34 -5.38 -10.61 6.15
C ARG A 34 -4.19 -10.18 5.31
N THR A 35 -4.23 -10.43 4.01
CA THR A 35 -3.13 -10.13 3.10
C THR A 35 -2.84 -8.62 3.06
N HIS A 36 -3.87 -7.79 2.92
CA HIS A 36 -3.71 -6.33 2.87
C HIS A 36 -3.21 -5.77 4.20
N ILE A 37 -3.70 -6.26 5.35
CA ILE A 37 -3.20 -5.86 6.66
C ILE A 37 -1.71 -6.19 6.79
N LEU A 38 -1.30 -7.43 6.48
CA LEU A 38 0.09 -7.86 6.62
C LEU A 38 1.04 -7.06 5.73
N VAL A 39 0.64 -6.77 4.49
CA VAL A 39 1.42 -5.94 3.57
C VAL A 39 1.56 -4.52 4.10
N CYS A 40 0.47 -3.92 4.60
CA CYS A 40 0.49 -2.56 5.16
C CYS A 40 1.39 -2.47 6.39
N ILE A 41 1.26 -3.42 7.33
CA ILE A 41 2.10 -3.49 8.52
C ILE A 41 3.56 -3.69 8.13
N GLY A 42 3.87 -4.63 7.24
CA GLY A 42 5.24 -4.91 6.82
C GLY A 42 5.92 -3.68 6.22
N ALA A 43 5.22 -2.96 5.35
CA ALA A 43 5.73 -1.70 4.78
C ALA A 43 5.90 -0.62 5.86
N CYS A 44 4.95 -0.49 6.80
CA CYS A 44 5.03 0.45 7.92
C CYS A 44 6.25 0.15 8.81
N VAL A 45 6.51 -1.11 9.13
CA VAL A 45 7.69 -1.54 9.91
C VAL A 45 8.99 -1.13 9.23
N ILE A 46 9.11 -1.34 7.92
CA ILE A 46 10.31 -0.92 7.16
C ILE A 46 10.51 0.59 7.23
N ALA A 47 9.45 1.39 7.08
CA ALA A 47 9.53 2.84 7.20
C ALA A 47 9.93 3.27 8.63
N LEU A 48 9.36 2.65 9.67
CA LEU A 48 9.72 2.89 11.06
C LEU A 48 11.19 2.58 11.36
N ILE A 49 11.71 1.46 10.85
CA ILE A 49 13.12 1.11 10.95
C ILE A 49 13.98 2.19 10.28
N GLN A 50 13.63 2.61 9.07
CA GLN A 50 14.39 3.61 8.34
C GLN A 50 14.40 4.97 9.04
N VAL A 51 13.27 5.41 9.62
CA VAL A 51 13.20 6.63 10.44
C VAL A 51 14.16 6.53 11.64
N ASN A 52 14.11 5.43 12.40
CA ASN A 52 14.99 5.23 13.55
C ASN A 52 16.48 5.19 13.16
N MET A 53 16.83 4.51 12.06
CA MET A 53 18.20 4.49 11.56
C MET A 53 18.71 5.89 11.20
N ASN A 54 17.87 6.68 10.52
CA ASN A 54 18.23 8.05 10.14
C ASN A 54 18.36 8.97 11.37
N GLU A 55 17.46 8.86 12.36
CA GLU A 55 17.57 9.59 13.61
C GLU A 55 18.87 9.26 14.36
N GLU A 56 19.27 7.99 14.37
CA GLU A 56 20.53 7.55 15.00
C GLU A 56 21.75 8.12 14.28
N ILE A 57 21.76 8.09 12.94
CA ILE A 57 22.83 8.66 12.12
C ILE A 57 22.96 10.17 12.40
N ILE A 58 21.85 10.90 12.39
CA ILE A 58 21.82 12.35 12.66
C ILE A 58 22.33 12.63 14.09
N ARG A 59 21.89 11.87 15.08
CA ARG A 59 22.31 12.02 16.48
C ARG A 59 23.83 11.83 16.62
N ARG A 60 24.40 10.80 15.98
CA ARG A 60 25.85 10.55 15.99
C ARG A 60 26.63 11.64 15.27
N ALA A 61 26.16 12.13 14.12
CA ALA A 61 26.81 13.21 13.40
C ALA A 61 26.80 14.52 14.19
N LEU A 62 25.74 14.78 14.98
CA LEU A 62 25.68 15.97 15.86
C LEU A 62 26.56 15.83 17.11
N SER A 63 26.79 14.61 17.61
CA SER A 63 27.64 14.36 18.79
C SER A 63 29.14 14.38 18.48
N ASP A 64 29.55 14.04 17.27
CA ASP A 64 30.93 14.07 16.81
C ASP A 64 31.02 14.66 15.40
N PRO A 65 31.49 15.93 15.27
CA PRO A 65 31.63 16.59 13.97
C PRO A 65 32.52 15.86 12.96
N ARG A 66 33.45 15.02 13.44
CA ARG A 66 34.31 14.22 12.55
C ARG A 66 33.55 13.13 11.81
N LEU A 67 32.41 12.69 12.37
CA LEU A 67 31.55 11.68 11.76
C LEU A 67 30.59 12.30 10.75
N ALA A 68 30.33 13.61 10.81
CA ALA A 68 29.38 14.29 9.94
C ALA A 68 29.72 14.15 8.44
N ASP A 69 31.02 14.15 8.10
CA ASP A 69 31.49 14.01 6.72
C ASP A 69 31.40 12.58 6.20
N ILE A 70 31.39 11.58 7.09
CA ILE A 70 31.41 10.16 6.76
C ILE A 70 30.00 9.56 6.79
N LEU A 71 29.18 9.96 7.76
CA LEU A 71 27.83 9.44 7.95
C LEU A 71 26.84 10.12 7.00
N ARG A 72 26.25 9.34 6.10
CA ARG A 72 25.19 9.80 5.20
C ARG A 72 23.89 9.12 5.56
N ALA A 73 22.86 9.91 5.88
CA ALA A 73 21.51 9.39 6.03
C ALA A 73 20.94 9.01 4.67
N ASP A 74 20.43 7.79 4.57
CA ASP A 74 19.77 7.29 3.37
C ASP A 74 18.25 7.26 3.63
N TYR A 75 17.54 8.18 3.01
CA TYR A 75 16.11 8.37 3.26
C TYR A 75 15.19 7.47 2.43
N GLY A 76 15.69 6.70 1.48
CA GLY A 76 14.84 6.03 0.51
C GLY A 76 15.15 4.57 0.21
N ARG A 77 16.30 4.06 0.51
CA ARG A 77 16.76 2.76 0.01
C ARG A 77 15.87 1.58 0.45
N LEU A 78 15.54 1.49 1.73
CA LEU A 78 14.69 0.39 2.22
C LEU A 78 13.27 0.49 1.64
N SER A 79 12.73 1.69 1.56
CA SER A 79 11.39 1.91 0.98
C SER A 79 11.36 1.63 -0.51
N ALA A 80 12.41 1.97 -1.26
CA ALA A 80 12.51 1.63 -2.67
C ALA A 80 12.48 0.10 -2.89
N GLN A 81 13.11 -0.67 -2.00
CA GLN A 81 13.07 -2.14 -2.04
C GLN A 81 11.68 -2.69 -1.72
N VAL A 82 10.92 -2.07 -0.80
CA VAL A 82 9.53 -2.45 -0.55
C VAL A 82 8.68 -2.24 -1.80
N ILE A 83 8.78 -1.05 -2.43
CA ILE A 83 8.00 -0.71 -3.63
C ILE A 83 8.33 -1.66 -4.79
N SER A 84 9.58 -2.02 -4.97
CA SER A 84 10.01 -3.00 -5.98
C SER A 84 9.56 -4.41 -5.61
N GLY A 85 9.78 -4.82 -4.35
CA GLY A 85 9.50 -6.17 -3.86
C GLY A 85 8.03 -6.55 -3.87
N ILE A 86 7.13 -5.60 -3.60
CA ILE A 86 5.68 -5.86 -3.63
C ILE A 86 5.20 -6.23 -5.05
N GLY A 87 5.94 -5.87 -6.09
CA GLY A 87 5.66 -6.27 -7.46
C GLY A 87 5.62 -7.79 -7.63
N PHE A 88 6.45 -8.53 -6.89
CA PHE A 88 6.43 -10.00 -6.89
C PHE A 88 5.11 -10.57 -6.34
N LEU A 89 4.62 -10.04 -5.21
CA LEU A 89 3.32 -10.42 -4.65
C LEU A 89 2.18 -10.03 -5.58
N GLY A 90 2.24 -8.83 -6.15
CA GLY A 90 1.26 -8.36 -7.14
C GLY A 90 1.21 -9.28 -8.36
N ALA A 91 2.34 -9.62 -8.94
CA ALA A 91 2.43 -10.52 -10.08
C ALA A 91 1.84 -11.91 -9.76
N GLY A 92 2.08 -12.43 -8.54
CA GLY A 92 1.52 -13.68 -8.06
C GLY A 92 -0.01 -13.73 -8.00
N THR A 93 -0.69 -12.57 -8.02
CA THR A 93 -2.16 -12.50 -8.06
C THR A 93 -2.74 -12.41 -9.47
N ILE A 94 -1.91 -12.21 -10.49
CA ILE A 94 -2.34 -12.08 -11.88
C ILE A 94 -2.38 -13.46 -12.53
N ILE A 95 -3.58 -13.88 -12.93
CA ILE A 95 -3.82 -15.19 -13.51
C ILE A 95 -4.26 -15.02 -14.97
N HIS A 96 -3.53 -15.65 -15.86
CA HIS A 96 -3.88 -15.78 -17.28
C HIS A 96 -4.68 -17.07 -17.49
N THR A 97 -5.93 -16.94 -17.90
CA THR A 97 -6.77 -18.04 -18.38
C THR A 97 -7.14 -17.79 -19.82
N LYS A 98 -7.40 -18.86 -20.61
CA LYS A 98 -7.73 -18.78 -22.04
C LYS A 98 -8.72 -17.61 -22.32
N GLY A 99 -8.19 -16.51 -22.88
CA GLY A 99 -8.96 -15.33 -23.29
C GLY A 99 -9.27 -14.28 -22.21
N SER A 100 -8.80 -14.44 -20.94
CA SER A 100 -9.02 -13.44 -19.90
C SER A 100 -7.83 -13.30 -18.93
N ILE A 101 -7.59 -12.06 -18.46
CA ILE A 101 -6.61 -11.73 -17.42
C ILE A 101 -7.39 -11.33 -16.17
N LYS A 102 -7.12 -11.98 -15.04
CA LYS A 102 -7.72 -11.71 -13.74
C LYS A 102 -6.64 -11.28 -12.74
N GLY A 103 -7.03 -10.55 -11.68
CA GLY A 103 -6.11 -10.18 -10.59
C GLY A 103 -5.43 -8.82 -10.73
N LEU A 104 -5.54 -8.10 -11.86
CA LEU A 104 -4.88 -6.80 -12.06
C LEU A 104 -5.24 -5.78 -10.97
N THR A 105 -6.52 -5.64 -10.63
CA THR A 105 -6.97 -4.75 -9.55
C THR A 105 -6.42 -5.19 -8.20
N THR A 106 -6.31 -6.50 -7.95
CA THR A 106 -5.74 -7.05 -6.71
C THR A 106 -4.26 -6.70 -6.61
N ALA A 107 -3.50 -6.87 -7.69
CA ALA A 107 -2.09 -6.47 -7.76
C ALA A 107 -1.92 -4.96 -7.47
N ALA A 108 -2.75 -4.12 -8.07
CA ALA A 108 -2.74 -2.67 -7.85
C ALA A 108 -3.09 -2.30 -6.40
N THR A 109 -4.06 -2.98 -5.75
CA THR A 109 -4.41 -2.71 -4.35
C THR A 109 -3.32 -3.16 -3.38
N LEU A 110 -2.62 -4.26 -3.64
CA LEU A 110 -1.47 -4.69 -2.84
C LEU A 110 -0.33 -3.68 -2.92
N TRP A 111 -0.05 -3.19 -4.12
CA TRP A 111 0.97 -2.15 -4.31
C TRP A 111 0.62 -0.86 -3.56
N LEU A 112 -0.62 -0.39 -3.69
CA LEU A 112 -1.08 0.82 -3.00
C LEU A 112 -1.06 0.68 -1.48
N VAL A 113 -1.46 -0.47 -0.95
CA VAL A 113 -1.45 -0.74 0.51
C VAL A 113 -0.01 -0.73 1.05
N ALA A 114 0.98 -1.21 0.30
CA ALA A 114 2.38 -1.09 0.69
C ALA A 114 2.81 0.38 0.73
N CYS A 115 2.43 1.20 -0.27
CA CYS A 115 2.69 2.63 -0.26
C CYS A 115 2.02 3.34 0.94
N LEU A 116 0.78 2.96 1.29
CA LEU A 116 0.09 3.47 2.47
C LEU A 116 0.85 3.10 3.76
N GLY A 117 1.30 1.87 3.88
CA GLY A 117 2.10 1.42 5.02
C GLY A 117 3.39 2.23 5.18
N LEU A 118 4.12 2.47 4.08
CA LEU A 118 5.30 3.33 4.09
C LEU A 118 4.95 4.76 4.54
N ALA A 119 3.91 5.37 3.96
CA ALA A 119 3.49 6.73 4.29
C ALA A 119 3.09 6.87 5.77
N ILE A 120 2.35 5.89 6.32
CA ILE A 120 1.98 5.84 7.74
C ILE A 120 3.23 5.71 8.61
N GLY A 121 4.15 4.81 8.24
CA GLY A 121 5.39 4.58 8.95
C GLY A 121 6.32 5.81 8.97
N TYR A 122 6.29 6.64 7.93
CA TYR A 122 6.96 7.94 7.89
C TYR A 122 6.21 9.06 8.62
N GLY A 123 4.95 8.85 9.04
CA GLY A 123 4.12 9.86 9.69
C GLY A 123 3.38 10.80 8.74
N TYR A 124 3.31 10.49 7.45
CA TYR A 124 2.55 11.27 6.46
C TYR A 124 1.05 10.96 6.51
N TYR A 125 0.42 11.24 7.65
CA TYR A 125 -0.98 10.86 7.93
C TYR A 125 -1.99 11.47 6.97
N VAL A 126 -1.80 12.73 6.58
CA VAL A 126 -2.72 13.44 5.66
C VAL A 126 -2.70 12.75 4.29
N ILE A 127 -1.51 12.46 3.77
CA ILE A 127 -1.36 11.76 2.49
C ILE A 127 -1.96 10.37 2.57
N SER A 128 -1.70 9.64 3.66
CA SER A 128 -2.22 8.29 3.88
C SER A 128 -3.74 8.27 3.95
N LEU A 129 -4.35 9.19 4.70
CA LEU A 129 -5.80 9.27 4.83
C LEU A 129 -6.47 9.65 3.51
N ALA A 130 -5.96 10.66 2.82
CA ALA A 130 -6.48 11.09 1.52
C ALA A 130 -6.40 9.94 0.50
N SER A 131 -5.26 9.25 0.42
CA SER A 131 -5.06 8.13 -0.50
C SER A 131 -5.96 6.95 -0.16
N LEU A 132 -6.17 6.64 1.13
CA LEU A 132 -7.10 5.60 1.58
C LEU A 132 -8.54 5.91 1.15
N ILE A 133 -9.00 7.14 1.39
CA ILE A 133 -10.36 7.55 1.02
C ILE A 133 -10.56 7.44 -0.50
N ILE A 134 -9.63 7.98 -1.28
CA ILE A 134 -9.68 7.92 -2.75
C ILE A 134 -9.69 6.45 -3.22
N CYS A 135 -8.82 5.60 -2.67
CA CYS A 135 -8.77 4.19 -3.02
C CYS A 135 -10.11 3.49 -2.77
N VAL A 136 -10.70 3.69 -1.58
CA VAL A 136 -11.99 3.08 -1.23
C VAL A 136 -13.10 3.58 -2.16
N ILE A 137 -13.13 4.87 -2.48
CA ILE A 137 -14.09 5.43 -3.45
C ILE A 137 -13.91 4.77 -4.82
N VAL A 138 -12.69 4.64 -5.32
CA VAL A 138 -12.37 3.99 -6.60
C VAL A 138 -12.85 2.54 -6.61
N LEU A 139 -12.56 1.78 -5.56
CA LEU A 139 -12.93 0.36 -5.48
C LEU A 139 -14.44 0.12 -5.43
N ILE A 140 -15.19 1.04 -4.79
CA ILE A 140 -16.64 0.91 -4.63
C ILE A 140 -17.39 1.53 -5.81
N SER A 141 -17.04 2.76 -6.20
CA SER A 141 -17.82 3.58 -7.14
C SER A 141 -17.57 3.25 -8.59
N LEU A 142 -16.32 3.05 -8.99
CA LEU A 142 -15.99 2.79 -10.40
C LEU A 142 -16.61 1.48 -10.90
N LYS A 143 -16.73 0.48 -10.05
CA LYS A 143 -17.41 -0.76 -10.44
C LYS A 143 -18.89 -0.51 -10.78
N LYS A 144 -19.61 0.28 -9.97
CA LYS A 144 -21.03 0.62 -10.23
C LYS A 144 -21.18 1.43 -11.53
N ILE A 145 -20.26 2.34 -11.78
CA ILE A 145 -20.25 3.15 -13.01
C ILE A 145 -19.92 2.28 -14.23
N GLN A 146 -18.95 1.39 -14.11
CA GLN A 146 -18.56 0.48 -15.18
C GLN A 146 -19.72 -0.49 -15.53
N ASP A 147 -20.36 -1.09 -14.53
CA ASP A 147 -21.51 -1.96 -14.72
C ASP A 147 -22.66 -1.20 -15.42
N LYS A 148 -22.90 0.08 -15.04
CA LYS A 148 -23.95 0.91 -15.64
C LYS A 148 -23.64 1.36 -17.08
N LEU A 149 -22.38 1.69 -17.38
CA LEU A 149 -21.99 2.19 -18.70
C LEU A 149 -21.78 1.05 -19.72
N PHE A 150 -21.23 -0.08 -19.30
CA PHE A 150 -20.86 -1.14 -20.24
C PHE A 150 -21.92 -2.24 -20.37
N HIS A 151 -22.83 -2.43 -19.39
CA HIS A 151 -23.97 -3.33 -19.55
C HIS A 151 -25.16 -2.67 -20.29
N SER A 152 -25.20 -1.34 -20.41
CA SER A 152 -26.21 -0.65 -21.22
C SER A 152 -25.95 -0.76 -22.74
N GLY A 153 -24.71 -1.15 -23.15
CA GLY A 153 -24.35 -1.29 -24.56
C GLY A 153 -24.51 -2.69 -25.17
N ALA A 154 -24.81 -3.71 -24.33
CA ALA A 154 -24.92 -5.09 -24.81
C ALA A 154 -26.32 -5.52 -25.27
N ASN A 155 -27.30 -4.61 -25.28
CA ASN A 155 -28.66 -4.89 -25.76
C ASN A 155 -28.96 -4.36 -27.17
N ILE A 156 -27.96 -4.17 -28.01
CA ILE A 156 -28.20 -4.11 -29.46
C ILE A 156 -28.16 -5.54 -29.97
N LYS A 157 -29.30 -6.25 -29.82
CA LYS A 157 -29.58 -7.43 -30.63
C LYS A 157 -29.59 -6.98 -32.08
N LEU A 158 -28.64 -7.46 -32.85
CA LEU A 158 -28.77 -7.53 -34.31
C LEU A 158 -29.89 -8.53 -34.60
N GLU A 159 -31.10 -8.02 -34.81
CA GLU A 159 -32.11 -8.71 -35.58
C GLU A 159 -31.71 -8.58 -37.05
N VAL A 160 -31.25 -9.69 -37.60
CA VAL A 160 -31.22 -9.95 -39.05
C VAL A 160 -31.77 -11.34 -39.23
#